data_aeeb0f812ea9425e5fc481d14f883725
#
_entry.id   aeeb0f812ea9425e5fc481d14f883725
#
_cell.length_a   1.000
_cell.length_b   1.000
_cell.length_c   1.000
_cell.angle_alpha   90.00
_cell.angle_beta   90.00
_cell.angle_gamma   90.00
#
_symmetry.space_group_name_H-M   'P 1'
#
loop_
_entity.id
_entity.type
_entity.pdbx_description
1 polymer ?
#
loop_
_entity_poly.entity_id
_entity_poly.type
_entity_poly.pdbx_seq_one_letter_code
_entity_poly.pdbx_strand_id
1 'polypeptide(L)'
;GKAAMVLALQHPDLLRRLIVADIAPVPYDHTQSHQIAAMRAVDLSNITRRSEAAEQLSAQGVEPALQSFFTQSLDVAGKQWRLNLDVLEAQMDHIIGFPEVSGQFPNPTLFLTGKDSDYVLPEHRPLIKSLFPGARFAKLPDAGHWLHADKPRAFEAAVRTYLDA
;
A
#
# COMPACT_ATOMS: atom_id res chain seq x y z
N GLY A 1 -1.43 1.24 -5.39
CA GLY A 1 -2.25 0.21 -6.06
C GLY A 1 -3.61 0.73 -6.48
N LYS A 2 -4.51 1.08 -5.54
CA LYS A 2 -5.89 1.49 -5.85
C LYS A 2 -5.96 2.71 -6.78
N ALA A 3 -5.23 3.78 -6.47
CA ALA A 3 -5.19 4.97 -7.33
C ALA A 3 -4.71 4.65 -8.76
N ALA A 4 -3.70 3.78 -8.90
CA ALA A 4 -3.22 3.35 -10.22
C ALA A 4 -4.27 2.52 -10.98
N MET A 5 -5.01 1.66 -10.29
CA MET A 5 -6.13 0.92 -10.89
C MET A 5 -7.24 1.86 -11.38
N VAL A 6 -7.63 2.85 -10.56
CA VAL A 6 -8.63 3.86 -10.96
C VAL A 6 -8.17 4.66 -12.16
N LEU A 7 -6.91 5.12 -12.17
CA LEU A 7 -6.33 5.82 -13.32
C LEU A 7 -6.38 4.96 -14.59
N ALA A 8 -6.01 3.67 -14.49
CA ALA A 8 -6.04 2.76 -15.63
C ALA A 8 -7.46 2.54 -16.18
N LEU A 9 -8.46 2.47 -15.29
CA LEU A 9 -9.86 2.28 -15.70
C LEU A 9 -10.47 3.54 -16.33
N GLN A 10 -10.13 4.72 -15.80
CA GLN A 10 -10.66 6.01 -16.29
C GLN A 10 -9.93 6.53 -17.53
N HIS A 11 -8.63 6.23 -17.64
CA HIS A 11 -7.75 6.74 -18.69
C HIS A 11 -6.87 5.63 -19.28
N PRO A 12 -7.46 4.58 -19.87
CA PRO A 12 -6.72 3.40 -20.34
C PRO A 12 -5.63 3.73 -21.38
N ASP A 13 -5.82 4.77 -22.16
CA ASP A 13 -4.87 5.18 -23.22
C ASP A 13 -3.58 5.79 -22.68
N LEU A 14 -3.55 6.21 -21.40
CA LEU A 14 -2.35 6.76 -20.77
C LEU A 14 -1.34 5.68 -20.37
N LEU A 15 -1.77 4.42 -20.27
CA LEU A 15 -0.95 3.35 -19.72
C LEU A 15 -0.80 2.20 -20.71
N ARG A 16 0.42 1.80 -20.99
CA ARG A 16 0.69 0.60 -21.81
C ARG A 16 0.61 -0.70 -21.02
N ARG A 17 0.93 -0.65 -19.74
CA ARG A 17 0.96 -1.79 -18.82
C ARG A 17 0.68 -1.33 -17.40
N LEU A 18 0.20 -2.23 -16.55
CA LEU A 18 -0.03 -1.97 -15.13
C LEU A 18 0.56 -3.11 -14.30
N ILE A 19 1.24 -2.76 -13.21
CA ILE A 19 1.59 -3.70 -12.14
C ILE A 19 0.88 -3.25 -10.87
N VAL A 20 0.14 -4.17 -10.27
CA VAL A 20 -0.52 -3.97 -8.98
C VAL A 20 0.16 -4.87 -7.95
N ALA A 21 0.82 -4.24 -6.99
CA ALA A 21 1.53 -4.94 -5.91
C ALA A 21 0.58 -5.13 -4.72
N ASP A 22 0.14 -6.34 -4.53
CA ASP A 22 -0.56 -6.90 -3.39
C ASP A 22 -1.75 -6.08 -2.87
N ILE A 23 -2.64 -5.66 -3.77
CA ILE A 23 -3.89 -4.97 -3.44
C ILE A 23 -4.98 -5.36 -4.44
N ALA A 24 -6.25 -5.44 -4.01
CA ALA A 24 -7.38 -5.72 -4.87
C ALA A 24 -8.28 -4.47 -5.08
N PRO A 25 -9.09 -4.42 -6.14
CA PRO A 25 -10.07 -3.35 -6.38
C PRO A 25 -11.34 -3.55 -5.55
N VAL A 26 -11.19 -3.71 -4.24
CA VAL A 26 -12.27 -3.94 -3.27
C VAL A 26 -12.11 -3.02 -2.06
N PRO A 27 -13.18 -2.70 -1.33
CA PRO A 27 -13.06 -2.13 0.00
C PRO A 27 -12.46 -3.17 0.96
N TYR A 28 -11.75 -2.67 1.97
CA TYR A 28 -11.24 -3.48 3.08
C TYR A 28 -11.88 -3.06 4.38
N ASP A 29 -12.10 -4.01 5.29
CA ASP A 29 -12.73 -3.75 6.59
C ASP A 29 -11.74 -3.24 7.65
N HIS A 30 -10.42 -3.44 7.42
CA HIS A 30 -9.39 -2.98 8.34
C HIS A 30 -9.10 -1.49 8.15
N THR A 31 -9.02 -0.76 9.25
CA THR A 31 -8.65 0.66 9.26
C THR A 31 -7.22 0.85 9.77
N GLN A 32 -6.59 1.96 9.35
CA GLN A 32 -5.28 2.40 9.86
C GLN A 32 -5.42 3.51 10.93
N SER A 33 -6.63 3.79 11.42
CA SER A 33 -6.88 4.87 12.38
C SER A 33 -6.11 4.70 13.69
N HIS A 34 -5.91 3.44 14.15
CA HIS A 34 -5.10 3.16 15.33
C HIS A 34 -3.62 3.56 15.15
N GLN A 35 -3.08 3.45 13.94
CA GLN A 35 -1.72 3.89 13.63
C GLN A 35 -1.62 5.43 13.63
N ILE A 36 -2.64 6.12 13.12
CA ILE A 36 -2.74 7.57 13.17
C ILE A 36 -2.81 8.04 14.63
N ALA A 37 -3.62 7.39 15.46
CA ALA A 37 -3.72 7.68 16.88
C ALA A 37 -2.37 7.50 17.61
N ALA A 38 -1.65 6.42 17.31
CA ALA A 38 -0.32 6.17 17.86
C ALA A 38 0.68 7.27 17.44
N MET A 39 0.67 7.70 16.18
CA MET A 39 1.53 8.80 15.71
C MET A 39 1.21 10.12 16.39
N ARG A 40 -0.07 10.42 16.62
CA ARG A 40 -0.51 11.63 17.36
C ARG A 40 -0.13 11.61 18.84
N ALA A 41 -0.07 10.44 19.45
CA ALA A 41 0.31 10.28 20.85
C ALA A 41 1.80 10.52 21.12
N VAL A 42 2.64 10.59 20.07
CA VAL A 42 4.06 10.90 20.22
C VAL A 42 4.26 12.35 20.64
N ASP A 43 4.89 12.58 21.80
CA ASP A 43 5.33 13.92 22.21
C ASP A 43 6.56 14.34 21.41
N LEU A 44 6.35 15.21 20.44
CA LEU A 44 7.40 15.72 19.57
C LEU A 44 8.21 16.88 20.18
N SER A 45 7.76 17.48 21.27
CA SER A 45 8.34 18.72 21.85
C SER A 45 9.82 18.58 22.22
N ASN A 46 10.21 17.42 22.74
CA ASN A 46 11.56 17.14 23.24
C ASN A 46 12.37 16.19 22.36
N ILE A 47 11.83 15.76 21.22
CA ILE A 47 12.51 14.82 20.32
C ILE A 47 13.72 15.49 19.66
N THR A 48 14.87 14.82 19.74
CA THR A 48 16.11 15.19 19.06
C THR A 48 16.54 14.17 18.01
N ARG A 49 16.02 12.94 18.09
CA ARG A 49 16.33 11.82 17.18
C ARG A 49 15.09 11.01 16.88
N ARG A 50 15.07 10.38 15.68
CA ARG A 50 13.97 9.49 15.27
C ARG A 50 13.77 8.29 16.19
N SER A 51 14.85 7.78 16.80
CA SER A 51 14.77 6.66 17.75
C SER A 51 13.90 6.97 18.97
N GLU A 52 13.88 8.21 19.45
CA GLU A 52 13.05 8.62 20.58
C GLU A 52 11.55 8.58 20.22
N ALA A 53 11.20 8.95 18.99
CA ALA A 53 9.84 8.78 18.48
C ALA A 53 9.49 7.30 18.28
N ALA A 54 10.44 6.48 17.81
CA ALA A 54 10.24 5.04 17.66
C ALA A 54 9.98 4.37 19.01
N GLU A 55 10.69 4.74 20.06
CA GLU A 55 10.46 4.25 21.43
C GLU A 55 9.05 4.60 21.92
N GLN A 56 8.56 5.81 21.67
CA GLN A 56 7.20 6.20 22.03
C GLN A 56 6.15 5.43 21.21
N LEU A 57 6.39 5.23 19.91
CA LEU A 57 5.53 4.38 19.06
C LEU A 57 5.51 2.92 19.55
N SER A 58 6.65 2.40 20.00
CA SER A 58 6.75 1.07 20.61
C SER A 58 5.88 0.95 21.86
N ALA A 59 5.88 2.00 22.71
CA ALA A 59 5.05 2.06 23.91
C ALA A 59 3.53 2.08 23.57
N GLN A 60 3.15 2.51 22.36
CA GLN A 60 1.79 2.45 21.84
C GLN A 60 1.47 1.13 21.14
N GLY A 61 2.36 0.14 21.19
CA GLY A 61 2.17 -1.17 20.57
C GLY A 61 2.42 -1.23 19.06
N VAL A 62 3.05 -0.21 18.49
CA VAL A 62 3.38 -0.19 17.06
C VAL A 62 4.54 -1.15 16.78
N GLU A 63 4.38 -2.04 15.80
CA GLU A 63 5.38 -3.01 15.37
C GLU A 63 6.68 -2.36 14.90
N PRO A 64 7.88 -2.93 15.14
CA PRO A 64 9.17 -2.33 14.80
C PRO A 64 9.33 -1.89 13.35
N ALA A 65 8.80 -2.66 12.40
CA ALA A 65 8.84 -2.32 10.98
C ALA A 65 8.03 -1.04 10.69
N LEU A 66 6.86 -0.89 11.31
CA LEU A 66 6.01 0.29 11.19
C LEU A 66 6.62 1.51 11.91
N GLN A 67 7.27 1.31 13.07
CA GLN A 67 7.99 2.40 13.75
C GLN A 67 9.05 3.02 12.82
N SER A 68 9.85 2.17 12.17
CA SER A 68 10.86 2.61 11.21
C SER A 68 10.25 3.33 10.01
N PHE A 69 9.14 2.83 9.51
CA PHE A 69 8.41 3.43 8.39
C PHE A 69 7.82 4.80 8.76
N PHE A 70 7.14 4.93 9.89
CA PHE A 70 6.52 6.18 10.32
C PHE A 70 7.56 7.26 10.61
N THR A 71 8.66 6.91 11.31
CA THR A 71 9.70 7.88 11.67
C THR A 71 10.46 8.45 10.47
N GLN A 72 10.37 7.83 9.27
CA GLN A 72 10.88 8.44 8.03
C GLN A 72 10.13 9.73 7.67
N SER A 73 8.84 9.82 8.03
CA SER A 73 8.03 11.03 7.82
C SER A 73 8.20 12.09 8.91
N LEU A 74 9.00 11.83 9.95
CA LEU A 74 9.24 12.78 11.03
C LEU A 74 10.26 13.85 10.62
N ASP A 75 9.84 15.11 10.68
CA ASP A 75 10.71 16.26 10.66
C ASP A 75 11.16 16.56 12.10
N VAL A 76 12.34 16.07 12.45
CA VAL A 76 12.89 16.22 13.81
C VAL A 76 13.17 17.69 14.15
N ALA A 77 13.65 18.47 13.18
CA ALA A 77 13.94 19.88 13.39
C ALA A 77 12.67 20.73 13.54
N GLY A 78 11.67 20.45 12.68
CA GLY A 78 10.37 21.12 12.72
C GLY A 78 9.41 20.61 13.79
N LYS A 79 9.80 19.54 14.53
CA LYS A 79 8.94 18.94 15.58
C LYS A 79 7.56 18.53 15.08
N GLN A 80 7.47 17.97 13.88
CA GLN A 80 6.20 17.65 13.25
C GLN A 80 6.29 16.42 12.35
N TRP A 81 5.15 15.76 12.19
CA TRP A 81 4.98 14.78 11.12
C TRP A 81 4.80 15.50 9.78
N ARG A 82 5.46 15.03 8.72
CA ARG A 82 5.27 15.53 7.35
C ARG A 82 3.96 15.06 6.74
N LEU A 83 3.37 14.01 7.29
CA LEU A 83 2.07 13.50 6.88
C LEU A 83 0.95 14.36 7.46
N ASN A 84 -0.05 14.67 6.66
CA ASN A 84 -1.27 15.32 7.15
C ASN A 84 -2.18 14.27 7.79
N LEU A 85 -1.97 14.02 9.09
CA LEU A 85 -2.70 13.00 9.84
C LEU A 85 -4.20 13.28 9.92
N ASP A 86 -4.61 14.56 9.95
CA ASP A 86 -6.01 14.94 10.03
C ASP A 86 -6.74 14.59 8.74
N VAL A 87 -6.14 14.89 7.58
CA VAL A 87 -6.72 14.51 6.29
C VAL A 87 -6.72 12.99 6.11
N LEU A 88 -5.63 12.30 6.50
CA LEU A 88 -5.57 10.84 6.40
C LEU A 88 -6.67 10.18 7.23
N GLU A 89 -6.93 10.67 8.44
CA GLU A 89 -8.00 10.15 9.28
C GLU A 89 -9.38 10.45 8.71
N ALA A 90 -9.62 11.70 8.32
CA ALA A 90 -10.92 12.13 7.75
C ALA A 90 -11.25 11.43 6.42
N GLN A 91 -10.25 10.97 5.67
CA GLN A 91 -10.41 10.29 4.38
C GLN A 91 -10.16 8.79 4.45
N MET A 92 -10.07 8.19 5.64
CA MET A 92 -9.70 6.79 5.80
C MET A 92 -10.63 5.86 5.02
N ASP A 93 -11.94 6.07 5.06
CA ASP A 93 -12.91 5.24 4.33
C ASP A 93 -12.70 5.27 2.81
N HIS A 94 -12.29 6.42 2.27
CA HIS A 94 -11.92 6.53 0.86
C HIS A 94 -10.60 5.81 0.55
N ILE A 95 -9.64 5.83 1.48
CA ILE A 95 -8.33 5.19 1.32
C ILE A 95 -8.46 3.66 1.33
N ILE A 96 -9.22 3.10 2.28
CA ILE A 96 -9.46 1.66 2.38
C ILE A 96 -10.54 1.18 1.41
N GLY A 97 -11.42 2.06 0.95
CA GLY A 97 -12.45 1.79 -0.04
C GLY A 97 -11.91 1.55 -1.45
N PHE A 98 -12.81 1.25 -2.36
CA PHE A 98 -12.57 1.29 -3.80
C PHE A 98 -13.80 1.96 -4.45
N PRO A 99 -13.63 3.01 -5.26
CA PRO A 99 -14.77 3.70 -5.85
C PRO A 99 -15.47 2.85 -6.90
N GLU A 100 -16.74 3.10 -7.13
CA GLU A 100 -17.42 2.57 -8.29
C GLU A 100 -16.82 3.20 -9.56
N VAL A 101 -16.18 2.39 -10.37
CA VAL A 101 -15.57 2.81 -11.62
C VAL A 101 -16.12 1.96 -12.75
N SER A 102 -16.69 2.61 -13.77
CA SER A 102 -17.11 1.95 -14.99
C SER A 102 -15.93 1.81 -15.96
N GLY A 103 -15.97 0.80 -16.80
CA GLY A 103 -14.99 0.56 -17.85
C GLY A 103 -14.06 -0.60 -17.55
N GLN A 104 -13.13 -0.81 -18.47
CA GLN A 104 -12.14 -1.89 -18.41
C GLN A 104 -10.79 -1.32 -18.85
N PHE A 105 -9.74 -1.88 -18.28
CA PHE A 105 -8.38 -1.69 -18.76
C PHE A 105 -7.92 -2.96 -19.49
N PRO A 106 -7.96 -2.97 -20.84
CA PRO A 106 -7.67 -4.17 -21.62
C PRO A 106 -6.18 -4.49 -21.73
N ASN A 107 -5.32 -3.52 -21.43
CA ASN A 107 -3.89 -3.67 -21.58
C ASN A 107 -3.29 -4.64 -20.55
N PRO A 108 -2.07 -5.17 -20.81
CA PRO A 108 -1.42 -6.11 -19.93
C PRO A 108 -1.36 -5.62 -18.49
N THR A 109 -1.83 -6.43 -17.55
CA THR A 109 -1.85 -6.13 -16.12
C THR A 109 -1.27 -7.30 -15.33
N LEU A 110 -0.34 -7.03 -14.43
CA LEU A 110 0.18 -8.00 -13.48
C LEU A 110 -0.31 -7.69 -12.07
N PHE A 111 -1.01 -8.64 -11.45
CA PHE A 111 -1.25 -8.65 -10.01
C PHE A 111 -0.17 -9.51 -9.37
N LEU A 112 0.82 -8.86 -8.76
CA LEU A 112 1.92 -9.50 -8.05
C LEU A 112 1.60 -9.50 -6.56
N THR A 113 1.49 -10.68 -5.95
CA THR A 113 1.00 -10.84 -4.58
C THR A 113 2.01 -11.60 -3.71
N GLY A 114 1.96 -11.40 -2.40
CA GLY A 114 2.66 -12.24 -1.45
C GLY A 114 1.93 -13.57 -1.24
N LYS A 115 2.68 -14.67 -1.04
CA LYS A 115 2.08 -15.97 -0.73
C LYS A 115 1.40 -15.95 0.64
N ASP A 116 1.98 -15.20 1.57
CA ASP A 116 1.56 -15.10 2.97
C ASP A 116 0.70 -13.84 3.22
N SER A 117 0.20 -13.21 2.14
CA SER A 117 -0.69 -12.06 2.18
C SER A 117 -2.14 -12.46 1.90
N ASP A 118 -3.07 -11.81 2.60
CA ASP A 118 -4.52 -11.94 2.44
C ASP A 118 -5.18 -10.76 1.70
N TYR A 119 -4.39 -9.83 1.18
CA TYR A 119 -4.92 -8.65 0.47
C TYR A 119 -5.56 -8.99 -0.89
N VAL A 120 -5.07 -10.02 -1.58
CA VAL A 120 -5.64 -10.46 -2.86
C VAL A 120 -6.05 -11.92 -2.77
N LEU A 121 -7.31 -12.14 -2.41
CA LEU A 121 -7.89 -13.46 -2.23
C LEU A 121 -8.38 -14.06 -3.55
N PRO A 122 -8.55 -15.40 -3.63
CA PRO A 122 -9.09 -16.06 -4.82
C PRO A 122 -10.46 -15.50 -5.26
N GLU A 123 -11.33 -15.16 -4.32
CA GLU A 123 -12.65 -14.57 -4.56
C GLU A 123 -12.61 -13.19 -5.21
N HIS A 124 -11.52 -12.45 -5.12
CA HIS A 124 -11.36 -11.16 -5.79
C HIS A 124 -11.09 -11.32 -7.30
N ARG A 125 -10.63 -12.51 -7.75
CA ARG A 125 -10.21 -12.73 -9.15
C ARG A 125 -11.30 -12.50 -10.19
N PRO A 126 -12.56 -12.90 -9.99
CA PRO A 126 -13.63 -12.61 -10.96
C PRO A 126 -13.80 -11.11 -11.18
N LEU A 127 -13.83 -10.30 -10.10
CA LEU A 127 -13.91 -8.85 -10.19
C LEU A 127 -12.65 -8.26 -10.86
N ILE A 128 -11.47 -8.70 -10.48
CA ILE A 128 -10.23 -8.27 -11.11
C ILE A 128 -10.28 -8.55 -12.62
N LYS A 129 -10.69 -9.73 -13.02
CA LYS A 129 -10.79 -10.10 -14.44
C LYS A 129 -11.86 -9.32 -15.20
N SER A 130 -12.94 -8.92 -14.55
CA SER A 130 -13.98 -8.09 -15.19
C SER A 130 -13.47 -6.67 -15.47
N LEU A 131 -12.64 -6.09 -14.59
CA LEU A 131 -12.08 -4.76 -14.74
C LEU A 131 -10.79 -4.76 -15.58
N PHE A 132 -9.98 -5.80 -15.46
CA PHE A 132 -8.67 -5.98 -16.10
C PHE A 132 -8.64 -7.31 -16.87
N PRO A 133 -9.25 -7.41 -18.06
CA PRO A 133 -9.33 -8.69 -18.80
C PRO A 133 -7.97 -9.31 -19.08
N GLY A 134 -6.94 -8.46 -19.30
CA GLY A 134 -5.54 -8.85 -19.50
C GLY A 134 -4.79 -9.24 -18.23
N ALA A 135 -5.45 -9.28 -17.05
CA ALA A 135 -4.77 -9.53 -15.79
C ALA A 135 -4.11 -10.93 -15.73
N ARG A 136 -2.83 -10.93 -15.33
CA ARG A 136 -2.08 -12.12 -14.94
C ARG A 136 -1.79 -12.05 -13.46
N PHE A 137 -1.64 -13.21 -12.81
CA PHE A 137 -1.39 -13.31 -11.38
C PHE A 137 -0.08 -14.04 -11.14
N ALA A 138 0.79 -13.45 -10.32
CA ALA A 138 2.00 -14.10 -9.84
C ALA A 138 2.08 -13.95 -8.32
N LYS A 139 2.67 -14.96 -7.64
CA LYS A 139 2.89 -14.94 -6.19
C LYS A 139 4.37 -15.02 -5.88
N LEU A 140 4.82 -14.16 -4.96
CA LEU A 140 6.16 -14.27 -4.36
C LEU A 140 6.08 -15.20 -3.14
N PRO A 141 6.86 -16.27 -3.11
CA PRO A 141 6.93 -17.15 -1.94
C PRO A 141 7.54 -16.41 -0.74
N ASP A 142 7.12 -16.79 0.47
CA ASP A 142 7.60 -16.25 1.75
C ASP A 142 7.58 -14.71 1.79
N ALA A 143 6.56 -14.10 1.24
CA ALA A 143 6.35 -12.65 1.25
C ALA A 143 4.92 -12.35 1.74
N GLY A 144 4.79 -11.40 2.64
CA GLY A 144 3.53 -10.79 3.06
C GLY A 144 3.14 -9.63 2.14
N HIS A 145 2.42 -8.65 2.73
CA HIS A 145 1.98 -7.47 1.98
C HIS A 145 3.13 -6.58 1.48
N TRP A 146 4.23 -6.54 2.20
CA TRP A 146 5.38 -5.70 1.85
C TRP A 146 6.38 -6.43 0.95
N LEU A 147 5.95 -6.85 -0.22
CA LEU A 147 6.70 -7.63 -1.20
C LEU A 147 8.13 -7.14 -1.43
N HIS A 148 8.28 -5.83 -1.57
CA HIS A 148 9.53 -5.15 -1.86
C HIS A 148 10.48 -5.10 -0.67
N ALA A 149 9.95 -5.19 0.55
CA ALA A 149 10.74 -5.26 1.79
C ALA A 149 11.08 -6.71 2.15
N ASP A 150 10.09 -7.61 2.03
CA ASP A 150 10.25 -9.02 2.38
C ASP A 150 11.18 -9.75 1.40
N LYS A 151 11.01 -9.52 0.10
CA LYS A 151 11.75 -10.20 -0.98
C LYS A 151 12.21 -9.22 -2.07
N PRO A 152 13.09 -8.26 -1.76
CA PRO A 152 13.44 -7.17 -2.69
C PRO A 152 13.97 -7.65 -4.03
N ARG A 153 14.85 -8.66 -4.05
CA ARG A 153 15.43 -9.19 -5.30
C ARG A 153 14.40 -9.93 -6.15
N ALA A 154 13.54 -10.73 -5.53
CA ALA A 154 12.48 -11.46 -6.24
C ALA A 154 11.41 -10.51 -6.77
N PHE A 155 11.06 -9.48 -5.99
CA PHE A 155 10.16 -8.42 -6.42
C PHE A 155 10.72 -7.68 -7.64
N GLU A 156 11.97 -7.22 -7.57
CA GLU A 156 12.63 -6.53 -8.69
C GLU A 156 12.68 -7.42 -9.95
N ALA A 157 13.06 -8.68 -9.81
CA ALA A 157 13.14 -9.61 -10.93
C ALA A 157 11.77 -9.82 -11.59
N ALA A 158 10.71 -10.00 -10.81
CA ALA A 158 9.35 -10.15 -11.31
C ALA A 158 8.87 -8.91 -12.08
N VAL A 159 9.13 -7.72 -11.51
CA VAL A 159 8.79 -6.43 -12.13
C VAL A 159 9.54 -6.25 -13.46
N ARG A 160 10.86 -6.45 -13.47
CA ARG A 160 11.69 -6.36 -14.71
C ARG A 160 11.19 -7.32 -15.78
N THR A 161 11.05 -8.61 -15.44
CA THR A 161 10.58 -9.62 -16.39
C THR A 161 9.26 -9.22 -17.03
N TYR A 162 8.34 -8.64 -16.23
CA TYR A 162 7.05 -8.23 -16.77
C TYR A 162 7.13 -6.96 -17.63
N LEU A 163 8.00 -6.01 -17.29
CA LEU A 163 8.13 -4.76 -18.04
C LEU A 163 8.88 -4.97 -19.36
N ASP A 164 9.83 -5.91 -19.39
CA ASP A 164 10.67 -6.20 -20.56
C ASP A 164 9.97 -7.16 -21.57
N ALA A 165 8.85 -7.81 -21.18
CA ALA A 165 8.06 -8.70 -22.03
C ALA A 165 7.05 -7.91 -22.89
#